data_b2cd5971f98cef28e05f7e50ff12a4ca
#
_entry.id   b2cd5971f98cef28e05f7e50ff12a4ca
#
_cell.length_a   1.000
_cell.length_b   1.000
_cell.length_c   1.000
_cell.angle_alpha   90.00
_cell.angle_beta   90.00
_cell.angle_gamma   90.00
#
_symmetry.space_group_name_H-M   'P 1'
#
loop_
_entity.id
_entity.type
_entity.pdbx_description
1 polymer ?
#
loop_
_entity_poly.entity_id
_entity_poly.type
_entity_poly.pdbx_seq_one_letter_code
_entity_poly.pdbx_strand_id
1 'polypeptide(L)'
;MMEETSLLLLLFVSSLLCCTTNQANLTVSSSSSQMFKGGFVYLSCEEDDSSAGWTLRRNTTTETRAECGVKWGKSTGSSCIISYIQRADSGVYWCESREGATSNSINITVAGGSVILQSPVLPVMEGDDVTLHCKTETSNLLLADFYKDGSLIRTEPAGHMTIHHVSKSDEGLYTCHVSSHGESPPSWMTVASKPTTTAPPPASAPLQLVFILAYHLMVFCPYFISTLIMVSSYRHRPTGNDLPVPMAIPLPNQTAEGLAEEYDGIMAVTTEHHF
;
A
#
# COMPACT_ATOMS: atom_id res chain seq x y z
N MET A 1 -17.79 33.39 12.56
CA MET A 1 -18.45 32.48 11.61
C MET A 1 -17.65 32.13 10.33
N MET A 2 -16.63 32.92 9.95
CA MET A 2 -15.80 32.58 8.77
C MET A 2 -14.61 31.66 9.05
N GLU A 3 -14.17 31.51 10.29
CA GLU A 3 -13.04 30.65 10.64
C GLU A 3 -13.42 29.16 10.74
N GLU A 4 -14.60 28.85 11.23
CA GLU A 4 -15.03 27.44 11.39
C GLU A 4 -15.25 26.71 10.06
N THR A 5 -15.76 27.41 9.04
CA THR A 5 -15.97 26.80 7.71
C THR A 5 -14.65 26.50 7.00
N SER A 6 -13.63 27.35 7.22
CA SER A 6 -12.28 27.13 6.64
C SER A 6 -11.58 25.93 7.28
N LEU A 7 -11.74 25.77 8.59
CA LEU A 7 -11.18 24.63 9.33
C LEU A 7 -11.83 23.32 8.92
N LEU A 8 -13.15 23.30 8.77
CA LEU A 8 -13.90 22.14 8.29
C LEU A 8 -13.51 21.75 6.85
N LEU A 9 -13.30 22.74 5.98
CA LEU A 9 -12.87 22.49 4.61
C LEU A 9 -11.43 21.94 4.55
N LEU A 10 -10.52 22.45 5.39
CA LEU A 10 -9.16 21.93 5.51
C LEU A 10 -9.13 20.52 6.08
N LEU A 11 -9.97 20.20 7.06
CA LEU A 11 -10.10 18.86 7.60
C LEU A 11 -10.71 17.89 6.59
N PHE A 12 -11.66 18.36 5.77
CA PHE A 12 -12.26 17.53 4.72
C PHE A 12 -11.27 17.28 3.58
N VAL A 13 -10.48 18.27 3.16
CA VAL A 13 -9.43 18.13 2.15
C VAL A 13 -8.28 17.26 2.67
N SER A 14 -7.89 17.40 3.94
CA SER A 14 -6.87 16.54 4.54
C SER A 14 -7.36 15.08 4.67
N SER A 15 -8.64 14.87 4.97
CA SER A 15 -9.26 13.54 4.99
C SER A 15 -9.31 12.88 3.60
N LEU A 16 -9.51 13.67 2.54
CA LEU A 16 -9.48 13.17 1.16
C LEU A 16 -8.05 12.88 0.65
N LEU A 17 -7.05 13.57 1.17
CA LEU A 17 -5.63 13.36 0.82
C LEU A 17 -4.99 12.21 1.62
N CYS A 18 -5.62 11.78 2.71
CA CYS A 18 -5.08 10.74 3.60
C CYS A 18 -5.43 9.31 3.16
N CYS A 19 -6.01 9.11 1.96
CA CYS A 19 -6.27 7.78 1.42
C CYS A 19 -5.06 7.30 0.58
N THR A 20 -3.85 7.33 1.18
CA THR A 20 -2.76 6.50 0.69
C THR A 20 -3.13 5.06 1.06
N THR A 21 -3.53 4.27 0.07
CA THR A 21 -3.69 2.83 0.24
C THR A 21 -2.31 2.26 0.56
N ASN A 22 -2.02 2.05 1.83
CA ASN A 22 -0.87 1.27 2.27
C ASN A 22 -1.08 -0.14 1.73
N GLN A 23 -0.43 -0.46 0.63
CA GLN A 23 -0.50 -1.75 -0.01
C GLN A 23 0.86 -2.43 0.12
N ALA A 24 0.89 -3.61 0.72
CA ALA A 24 2.08 -4.46 0.68
C ALA A 24 1.95 -5.49 -0.42
N ASN A 25 3.07 -5.98 -0.90
CA ASN A 25 3.15 -7.09 -1.83
C ASN A 25 3.82 -8.28 -1.14
N LEU A 26 3.16 -9.44 -1.13
CA LEU A 26 3.76 -10.67 -0.65
C LEU A 26 4.65 -11.27 -1.74
N THR A 27 5.92 -11.46 -1.42
CA THR A 27 6.90 -12.15 -2.26
C THR A 27 7.36 -13.44 -1.61
N VAL A 28 7.76 -14.41 -2.44
CA VAL A 28 8.29 -15.71 -2.00
C VAL A 28 9.62 -15.97 -2.71
N SER A 29 10.58 -16.53 -1.97
CA SER A 29 11.94 -16.84 -2.49
C SER A 29 11.95 -17.88 -3.62
N SER A 30 10.91 -18.71 -3.70
CA SER A 30 10.71 -19.63 -4.82
C SER A 30 9.80 -18.98 -5.85
N SER A 31 10.20 -18.99 -7.12
CA SER A 31 9.36 -18.51 -8.22
C SER A 31 8.17 -19.44 -8.55
N SER A 32 7.92 -20.46 -7.72
CA SER A 32 6.91 -21.48 -7.94
C SER A 32 5.98 -21.63 -6.74
N SER A 33 4.69 -21.87 -7.04
CA SER A 33 3.67 -22.19 -6.06
C SER A 33 3.76 -23.63 -5.52
N GLN A 34 4.48 -24.52 -6.21
CA GLN A 34 4.71 -25.90 -5.76
C GLN A 34 6.14 -26.13 -5.30
N MET A 35 6.28 -26.89 -4.22
CA MET A 35 7.57 -27.16 -3.57
C MET A 35 7.66 -28.63 -3.15
N PHE A 36 8.89 -29.15 -3.12
CA PHE A 36 9.15 -30.44 -2.48
C PHE A 36 9.16 -30.29 -0.95
N LYS A 37 8.78 -31.34 -0.26
CA LYS A 37 8.92 -31.45 1.20
C LYS A 37 10.39 -31.25 1.61
N GLY A 38 10.61 -30.52 2.72
CA GLY A 38 11.94 -30.31 3.27
C GLY A 38 12.67 -29.09 2.73
N GLY A 39 12.11 -28.42 1.71
CA GLY A 39 12.66 -27.19 1.18
C GLY A 39 12.63 -26.03 2.19
N PHE A 40 13.48 -25.05 1.95
CA PHE A 40 13.49 -23.77 2.67
C PHE A 40 12.61 -22.75 1.92
N VAL A 41 11.80 -22.01 2.67
CA VAL A 41 10.94 -20.96 2.12
C VAL A 41 11.13 -19.67 2.89
N TYR A 42 11.39 -18.60 2.16
CA TYR A 42 11.41 -17.24 2.68
C TYR A 42 10.26 -16.46 2.06
N LEU A 43 9.45 -15.85 2.91
CA LEU A 43 8.29 -15.04 2.56
C LEU A 43 8.54 -13.62 3.07
N SER A 44 8.28 -12.61 2.25
CA SER A 44 8.47 -11.21 2.63
C SER A 44 7.27 -10.37 2.25
N CYS A 45 6.84 -9.52 3.16
CA CYS A 45 5.89 -8.45 2.90
C CYS A 45 6.70 -7.23 2.46
N GLU A 46 6.74 -6.96 1.16
CA GLU A 46 7.35 -5.77 0.61
C GLU A 46 6.35 -4.62 0.72
N GLU A 47 6.75 -3.56 1.37
CA GLU A 47 5.92 -2.39 1.64
C GLU A 47 6.66 -1.12 1.20
N ASP A 48 5.90 -0.14 0.72
CA ASP A 48 6.45 1.17 0.35
C ASP A 48 6.74 2.03 1.60
N ASP A 49 6.07 1.72 2.73
CA ASP A 49 6.24 2.43 4.00
C ASP A 49 6.31 1.43 5.17
N SER A 50 7.49 1.33 5.80
CA SER A 50 7.78 0.43 6.92
C SER A 50 6.98 0.73 8.20
N SER A 51 6.21 1.82 8.24
CA SER A 51 5.41 2.22 9.40
C SER A 51 4.16 1.38 9.63
N ALA A 52 3.66 0.69 8.60
CA ALA A 52 2.36 -0.01 8.65
C ALA A 52 2.37 -1.29 9.50
N GLY A 53 3.53 -1.85 9.79
CA GLY A 53 3.68 -3.01 10.68
C GLY A 53 2.93 -4.25 10.17
N TRP A 54 3.31 -4.70 8.99
CA TRP A 54 2.72 -5.86 8.34
C TRP A 54 3.11 -7.17 9.02
N THR A 55 2.16 -8.08 9.12
CA THR A 55 2.32 -9.42 9.70
C THR A 55 1.98 -10.46 8.66
N LEU A 56 2.81 -11.49 8.54
CA LEU A 56 2.56 -12.59 7.60
C LEU A 56 1.63 -13.62 8.25
N ARG A 57 0.57 -13.96 7.52
CA ARG A 57 -0.48 -14.90 7.95
C ARG A 57 -0.68 -16.01 6.94
N ARG A 58 -1.24 -17.12 7.41
CA ARG A 58 -1.61 -18.25 6.56
C ARG A 58 -2.93 -18.90 6.95
N ASN A 59 -3.57 -19.52 5.95
CA ASN A 59 -4.62 -20.52 6.11
C ASN A 59 -4.11 -21.84 5.55
N THR A 60 -4.18 -22.88 6.37
CA THR A 60 -3.92 -24.27 5.97
C THR A 60 -5.16 -25.12 6.29
N THR A 61 -5.09 -26.41 6.03
CA THR A 61 -6.18 -27.33 6.39
C THR A 61 -6.42 -27.40 7.89
N THR A 62 -5.42 -27.10 8.72
CA THR A 62 -5.44 -27.23 10.19
C THR A 62 -5.43 -25.89 10.91
N GLU A 63 -5.09 -24.81 10.23
CA GLU A 63 -4.92 -23.49 10.84
C GLU A 63 -5.66 -22.43 10.04
N THR A 64 -6.33 -21.54 10.75
CA THR A 64 -7.01 -20.38 10.16
C THR A 64 -6.37 -19.11 10.67
N ARG A 65 -5.98 -18.21 9.73
CA ARG A 65 -5.38 -16.89 9.99
C ARG A 65 -4.21 -16.95 10.98
N ALA A 66 -3.41 -18.02 10.89
CA ALA A 66 -2.27 -18.23 11.78
C ALA A 66 -1.15 -17.24 11.47
N GLU A 67 -0.54 -16.67 12.50
CA GLU A 67 0.51 -15.68 12.43
C GLU A 67 1.89 -16.32 12.46
N CYS A 68 2.81 -15.83 11.59
CA CYS A 68 4.20 -16.25 11.60
C CYS A 68 4.91 -15.88 12.91
N GLY A 69 5.74 -16.78 13.41
CA GLY A 69 6.49 -16.61 14.66
C GLY A 69 5.70 -17.00 15.91
N VAL A 70 4.39 -17.26 15.81
CA VAL A 70 3.56 -17.70 16.93
C VAL A 70 3.32 -19.21 16.89
N LYS A 71 2.82 -19.72 15.77
CA LYS A 71 2.52 -21.16 15.60
C LYS A 71 3.39 -21.84 14.57
N TRP A 72 3.90 -21.10 13.60
CA TRP A 72 4.68 -21.62 12.48
C TRP A 72 5.74 -20.58 12.06
N GLY A 73 6.79 -21.05 11.40
CA GLY A 73 7.85 -20.20 10.87
C GLY A 73 8.64 -19.43 11.92
N LYS A 74 9.63 -18.69 11.45
CA LYS A 74 10.42 -17.74 12.23
C LYS A 74 10.22 -16.36 11.65
N SER A 75 9.61 -15.48 12.42
CA SER A 75 9.39 -14.08 12.02
C SER A 75 10.69 -13.27 12.13
N THR A 76 10.96 -12.44 11.13
CA THR A 76 12.08 -11.49 11.09
C THR A 76 11.57 -10.19 10.50
N GLY A 77 11.01 -9.29 11.34
CA GLY A 77 10.34 -8.08 10.87
C GLY A 77 9.10 -8.39 10.04
N SER A 78 9.02 -7.88 8.82
CA SER A 78 7.95 -8.13 7.85
C SER A 78 8.13 -9.43 7.06
N SER A 79 9.10 -10.27 7.43
CA SER A 79 9.42 -11.51 6.73
C SER A 79 9.23 -12.73 7.62
N CYS A 80 9.05 -13.89 6.98
CA CYS A 80 8.86 -15.18 7.62
C CYS A 80 9.69 -16.27 6.95
N ILE A 81 10.33 -17.10 7.77
CA ILE A 81 11.20 -18.19 7.34
C ILE A 81 10.59 -19.52 7.75
N ILE A 82 10.40 -20.42 6.79
CA ILE A 82 10.09 -21.84 7.02
C ILE A 82 11.34 -22.62 6.65
N SER A 83 12.07 -23.11 7.65
CA SER A 83 13.35 -23.82 7.43
C SER A 83 13.18 -25.21 6.85
N TYR A 84 12.03 -25.83 7.05
CA TYR A 84 11.70 -27.17 6.58
C TYR A 84 10.21 -27.28 6.30
N ILE A 85 9.82 -27.05 5.03
CA ILE A 85 8.41 -27.06 4.66
C ILE A 85 7.85 -28.49 4.60
N GLN A 86 6.62 -28.67 5.09
CA GLN A 86 5.92 -29.95 5.12
C GLN A 86 4.57 -29.86 4.40
N ARG A 87 3.94 -30.99 4.12
CA ARG A 87 2.61 -31.02 3.47
C ARG A 87 1.54 -30.27 4.27
N ALA A 88 1.66 -30.26 5.59
CA ALA A 88 0.75 -29.50 6.46
C ALA A 88 0.87 -27.98 6.29
N ASP A 89 1.99 -27.50 5.69
CA ASP A 89 2.20 -26.08 5.40
C ASP A 89 1.58 -25.67 4.06
N SER A 90 0.97 -26.59 3.31
CA SER A 90 0.21 -26.24 2.11
C SER A 90 -0.97 -25.37 2.47
N GLY A 91 -1.13 -24.26 1.75
CA GLY A 91 -2.19 -23.31 2.04
C GLY A 91 -1.99 -21.95 1.39
N VAL A 92 -2.81 -21.00 1.81
CA VAL A 92 -2.81 -19.63 1.31
C VAL A 92 -2.10 -18.72 2.31
N TYR A 93 -1.17 -17.92 1.81
CA TYR A 93 -0.34 -16.99 2.57
C TYR A 93 -0.61 -15.55 2.12
N TRP A 94 -0.63 -14.60 3.05
CA TRP A 94 -0.80 -13.17 2.76
C TRP A 94 -0.18 -12.32 3.86
N CYS A 95 0.04 -11.05 3.56
CA CYS A 95 0.41 -10.05 4.54
C CYS A 95 -0.83 -9.30 5.03
N GLU A 96 -0.87 -8.96 6.30
CA GLU A 96 -1.95 -8.22 6.93
C GLU A 96 -1.39 -7.09 7.79
N SER A 97 -1.88 -5.86 7.59
CA SER A 97 -1.50 -4.72 8.41
C SER A 97 -2.25 -4.73 9.74
N ARG A 98 -1.80 -3.90 10.69
CA ARG A 98 -2.51 -3.69 11.97
C ARG A 98 -3.91 -3.11 11.78
N GLU A 99 -4.13 -2.38 10.69
CA GLU A 99 -5.41 -1.76 10.34
C GLU A 99 -6.35 -2.69 9.57
N GLY A 100 -5.89 -3.90 9.24
CA GLY A 100 -6.67 -4.92 8.54
C GLY A 100 -6.56 -4.87 7.01
N ALA A 101 -5.68 -4.05 6.45
CA ALA A 101 -5.37 -4.11 5.02
C ALA A 101 -4.62 -5.43 4.69
N THR A 102 -4.87 -5.98 3.50
CA THR A 102 -4.27 -7.24 3.05
C THR A 102 -3.52 -7.06 1.75
N SER A 103 -2.43 -7.83 1.58
CA SER A 103 -1.68 -7.92 0.32
C SER A 103 -2.35 -8.88 -0.67
N ASN A 104 -1.70 -9.08 -1.83
CA ASN A 104 -1.93 -10.26 -2.66
C ASN A 104 -1.74 -11.53 -1.82
N SER A 105 -2.40 -12.61 -2.23
CA SER A 105 -2.23 -13.93 -1.62
C SER A 105 -1.46 -14.87 -2.53
N ILE A 106 -0.64 -15.73 -1.94
CA ILE A 106 0.11 -16.77 -2.63
C ILE A 106 -0.36 -18.12 -2.10
N ASN A 107 -0.72 -19.03 -3.03
CA ASN A 107 -1.05 -20.42 -2.67
C ASN A 107 0.22 -21.26 -2.80
N ILE A 108 0.67 -21.87 -1.68
CA ILE A 108 1.81 -22.79 -1.62
C ILE A 108 1.29 -24.20 -1.50
N THR A 109 1.74 -25.07 -2.42
CA THR A 109 1.43 -26.50 -2.41
C THR A 109 2.70 -27.31 -2.20
N VAL A 110 2.76 -28.07 -1.11
CA VAL A 110 3.88 -28.98 -0.85
C VAL A 110 3.53 -30.36 -1.38
N ALA A 111 4.29 -30.80 -2.38
CA ALA A 111 4.07 -32.07 -3.07
C ALA A 111 4.17 -33.26 -2.11
N GLY A 112 3.28 -34.21 -2.28
CA GLY A 112 3.35 -35.50 -1.60
C GLY A 112 4.16 -36.55 -2.34
N GLY A 113 4.45 -36.31 -3.63
CA GLY A 113 5.24 -37.15 -4.50
C GLY A 113 6.56 -36.48 -4.88
N SER A 114 7.29 -37.16 -5.77
CA SER A 114 8.60 -36.73 -6.26
C SER A 114 8.57 -35.84 -7.49
N VAL A 115 7.37 -35.39 -7.92
CA VAL A 115 7.19 -34.52 -9.12
C VAL A 115 6.47 -33.25 -8.68
N ILE A 116 6.93 -32.11 -9.18
CA ILE A 116 6.26 -30.80 -9.05
C ILE A 116 6.16 -30.13 -10.42
N LEU A 117 5.10 -29.34 -10.60
CA LEU A 117 4.95 -28.43 -11.72
C LEU A 117 5.30 -27.01 -11.27
N GLN A 118 6.47 -26.52 -11.70
CA GLN A 118 6.82 -25.11 -11.49
C GLN A 118 6.15 -24.27 -12.55
N SER A 119 5.26 -23.42 -12.12
CA SER A 119 4.60 -22.37 -12.90
C SER A 119 5.05 -21.00 -12.38
N PRO A 120 5.00 -19.94 -13.18
CA PRO A 120 5.27 -18.59 -12.70
C PRO A 120 4.30 -18.20 -11.60
N VAL A 121 4.66 -17.16 -10.85
CA VAL A 121 3.76 -16.55 -9.85
C VAL A 121 2.57 -15.94 -10.59
N LEU A 122 1.37 -16.30 -10.15
CA LEU A 122 0.10 -15.89 -10.76
C LEU A 122 -0.39 -14.53 -10.22
N PRO A 123 -1.16 -13.78 -10.98
CA PRO A 123 -1.68 -14.08 -12.33
C PRO A 123 -0.66 -13.80 -13.45
N VAL A 124 -0.77 -14.55 -14.54
CA VAL A 124 -0.03 -14.28 -15.79
C VAL A 124 -0.79 -13.21 -16.57
N MET A 125 -0.07 -12.29 -17.20
CA MET A 125 -0.71 -11.26 -18.02
C MET A 125 -0.98 -11.78 -19.43
N GLU A 126 -2.13 -11.42 -19.99
CA GLU A 126 -2.47 -11.75 -21.38
C GLU A 126 -1.41 -11.20 -22.36
N GLY A 127 -0.97 -12.05 -23.28
CA GLY A 127 0.09 -11.75 -24.26
C GLY A 127 1.51 -12.07 -23.77
N ASP A 128 1.71 -12.44 -22.51
CA ASP A 128 3.03 -12.87 -22.02
C ASP A 128 3.32 -14.33 -22.42
N ASP A 129 4.60 -14.70 -22.42
CA ASP A 129 5.02 -16.08 -22.58
C ASP A 129 5.17 -16.74 -21.20
N VAL A 130 4.64 -17.94 -21.06
CA VAL A 130 4.71 -18.73 -19.82
C VAL A 130 5.42 -20.03 -20.05
N THR A 131 6.44 -20.31 -19.24
CA THR A 131 7.13 -21.61 -19.27
C THR A 131 6.78 -22.39 -18.01
N LEU A 132 6.24 -23.58 -18.22
CA LEU A 132 5.96 -24.58 -17.19
C LEU A 132 7.12 -25.55 -17.11
N HIS A 133 7.64 -25.83 -15.91
CA HIS A 133 8.72 -26.79 -15.70
C HIS A 133 8.23 -27.95 -14.83
N CYS A 134 8.32 -29.16 -15.37
CA CYS A 134 8.12 -30.39 -14.62
C CYS A 134 9.45 -30.80 -13.98
N LYS A 135 9.52 -30.83 -12.67
CA LYS A 135 10.75 -31.16 -11.91
C LYS A 135 10.57 -32.36 -11.02
N THR A 136 11.64 -33.11 -10.85
CA THR A 136 11.75 -34.17 -9.84
C THR A 136 12.83 -33.83 -8.84
N GLU A 137 12.81 -34.49 -7.67
CA GLU A 137 13.85 -34.31 -6.64
C GLU A 137 15.24 -34.74 -7.11
N THR A 138 15.33 -35.70 -8.05
CA THR A 138 16.57 -36.41 -8.35
C THR A 138 17.11 -36.23 -9.77
N SER A 139 16.36 -35.65 -10.70
CA SER A 139 16.76 -35.55 -12.09
C SER A 139 16.40 -34.23 -12.73
N ASN A 140 17.31 -33.69 -13.57
CA ASN A 140 17.14 -32.43 -14.26
C ASN A 140 16.72 -32.57 -15.73
N LEU A 141 16.79 -33.76 -16.30
CA LEU A 141 16.44 -34.00 -17.70
C LEU A 141 15.36 -35.08 -17.77
N LEU A 142 14.13 -34.67 -18.07
CA LEU A 142 12.96 -35.51 -17.96
C LEU A 142 12.09 -35.43 -19.22
N LEU A 143 11.72 -36.58 -19.75
CA LEU A 143 10.56 -36.65 -20.63
C LEU A 143 9.31 -36.48 -19.79
N ALA A 144 8.58 -35.41 -20.02
CA ALA A 144 7.38 -35.06 -19.25
C ALA A 144 6.18 -34.83 -20.17
N ASP A 145 5.06 -35.40 -19.76
CA ASP A 145 3.77 -35.19 -20.38
C ASP A 145 3.03 -34.06 -19.62
N PHE A 146 2.57 -33.08 -20.37
CA PHE A 146 1.83 -31.95 -19.82
C PHE A 146 0.34 -32.07 -20.11
N TYR A 147 -0.48 -31.89 -19.12
CA TYR A 147 -1.93 -31.98 -19.20
C TYR A 147 -2.57 -30.63 -18.84
N LYS A 148 -3.67 -30.31 -19.50
CA LYS A 148 -4.56 -29.22 -19.18
C LYS A 148 -5.97 -29.76 -19.02
N ASP A 149 -6.62 -29.50 -17.89
CA ASP A 149 -7.97 -29.97 -17.56
C ASP A 149 -8.14 -31.48 -17.79
N GLY A 150 -7.08 -32.25 -17.44
CA GLY A 150 -7.02 -33.71 -17.61
C GLY A 150 -6.73 -34.20 -19.03
N SER A 151 -6.56 -33.32 -20.01
CA SER A 151 -6.25 -33.67 -21.40
C SER A 151 -4.77 -33.47 -21.69
N LEU A 152 -4.11 -34.47 -22.28
CA LEU A 152 -2.73 -34.36 -22.74
C LEU A 152 -2.62 -33.27 -23.81
N ILE A 153 -1.76 -32.28 -23.57
CA ILE A 153 -1.50 -31.19 -24.53
C ILE A 153 -0.15 -31.31 -25.23
N ARG A 154 0.88 -31.79 -24.52
CA ARG A 154 2.24 -31.87 -25.07
C ARG A 154 3.11 -32.84 -24.29
N THR A 155 4.05 -33.50 -25.01
CA THR A 155 5.14 -34.25 -24.41
C THR A 155 6.46 -33.59 -24.75
N GLU A 156 7.24 -33.23 -23.73
CA GLU A 156 8.49 -32.49 -23.89
C GLU A 156 9.69 -33.23 -23.32
N PRO A 157 10.76 -33.41 -24.13
CA PRO A 157 11.92 -34.23 -23.74
C PRO A 157 12.83 -33.54 -22.71
N ALA A 158 12.67 -32.26 -22.47
CA ALA A 158 13.48 -31.48 -21.53
C ALA A 158 12.70 -31.06 -20.28
N GLY A 159 11.49 -31.59 -20.08
CA GLY A 159 10.68 -31.32 -18.91
C GLY A 159 10.16 -29.89 -18.82
N HIS A 160 10.16 -29.11 -19.87
CA HIS A 160 9.58 -27.77 -19.88
C HIS A 160 8.76 -27.51 -21.15
N MET A 161 7.68 -26.77 -20.98
CA MET A 161 6.76 -26.40 -22.04
C MET A 161 6.51 -24.89 -21.97
N THR A 162 6.69 -24.20 -23.11
CA THR A 162 6.36 -22.77 -23.21
C THR A 162 5.03 -22.56 -23.93
N ILE A 163 4.16 -21.79 -23.36
CA ILE A 163 2.92 -21.29 -23.94
C ILE A 163 3.21 -19.85 -24.36
N HIS A 164 3.19 -19.58 -25.66
CA HIS A 164 3.46 -18.27 -26.20
C HIS A 164 2.19 -17.44 -26.29
N HIS A 165 2.29 -16.15 -25.99
CA HIS A 165 1.18 -15.18 -26.07
C HIS A 165 -0.07 -15.68 -25.36
N VAL A 166 0.10 -16.00 -24.07
CA VAL A 166 -0.98 -16.54 -23.23
C VAL A 166 -2.24 -15.68 -23.35
N SER A 167 -3.36 -16.36 -23.52
CA SER A 167 -4.69 -15.78 -23.64
C SER A 167 -5.62 -16.30 -22.55
N LYS A 168 -6.80 -15.72 -22.41
CA LYS A 168 -7.82 -16.17 -21.46
C LYS A 168 -8.23 -17.64 -21.67
N SER A 169 -8.12 -18.16 -22.89
CA SER A 169 -8.39 -19.57 -23.21
C SER A 169 -7.35 -20.54 -22.63
N ASP A 170 -6.18 -20.04 -22.22
CA ASP A 170 -5.13 -20.84 -21.61
C ASP A 170 -5.29 -20.97 -20.09
N GLU A 171 -6.27 -20.32 -19.48
CA GLU A 171 -6.67 -20.63 -18.11
C GLU A 171 -7.08 -22.08 -17.96
N GLY A 172 -6.75 -22.67 -16.83
CA GLY A 172 -7.12 -24.05 -16.55
C GLY A 172 -6.22 -24.71 -15.52
N LEU A 173 -6.50 -25.98 -15.29
CA LEU A 173 -5.78 -26.83 -14.35
C LEU A 173 -4.67 -27.58 -15.06
N TYR A 174 -3.43 -27.29 -14.74
CA TYR A 174 -2.26 -27.93 -15.34
C TYR A 174 -1.64 -28.95 -14.40
N THR A 175 -1.25 -30.09 -14.96
CA THR A 175 -0.41 -31.11 -14.30
C THR A 175 0.68 -31.57 -15.24
N CYS A 176 1.73 -32.16 -14.71
CA CYS A 176 2.70 -32.86 -15.49
C CYS A 176 2.96 -34.26 -14.92
N HIS A 177 3.26 -35.21 -15.82
CA HIS A 177 3.52 -36.58 -15.48
C HIS A 177 4.90 -37.02 -16.03
N VAL A 178 5.67 -37.69 -15.17
CA VAL A 178 6.95 -38.32 -15.54
C VAL A 178 6.82 -39.81 -15.29
N SER A 179 6.99 -40.64 -16.33
CA SER A 179 6.70 -42.08 -16.28
C SER A 179 7.39 -42.84 -15.14
N SER A 180 8.58 -42.40 -14.73
CA SER A 180 9.35 -43.04 -13.64
C SER A 180 9.08 -42.45 -12.24
N HIS A 181 8.41 -41.30 -12.14
CA HIS A 181 8.28 -40.51 -10.89
C HIS A 181 6.83 -40.17 -10.54
N GLY A 182 5.88 -40.32 -11.46
CA GLY A 182 4.46 -40.04 -11.26
C GLY A 182 4.03 -38.65 -11.68
N GLU A 183 2.97 -38.17 -11.11
CA GLU A 183 2.29 -36.91 -11.47
C GLU A 183 2.50 -35.82 -10.41
N SER A 184 2.59 -34.58 -10.90
CA SER A 184 2.65 -33.41 -10.05
C SER A 184 1.30 -33.10 -9.40
N PRO A 185 1.26 -32.37 -8.27
CA PRO A 185 0.03 -31.70 -7.85
C PRO A 185 -0.52 -30.80 -8.95
N PRO A 186 -1.85 -30.63 -9.02
CA PRO A 186 -2.45 -29.73 -10.00
C PRO A 186 -2.11 -28.25 -9.66
N SER A 187 -1.90 -27.45 -10.70
CA SER A 187 -1.69 -26.00 -10.60
C SER A 187 -2.69 -25.28 -11.47
N TRP A 188 -3.47 -24.38 -10.86
CA TRP A 188 -4.41 -23.55 -11.60
C TRP A 188 -3.69 -22.34 -12.18
N MET A 189 -3.73 -22.15 -13.52
CA MET A 189 -3.21 -20.97 -14.17
C MET A 189 -4.31 -19.96 -14.42
N THR A 190 -4.15 -18.74 -13.88
CA THR A 190 -5.06 -17.61 -14.07
C THR A 190 -4.41 -16.59 -15.00
N VAL A 191 -5.16 -16.12 -15.99
CA VAL A 191 -4.71 -15.11 -16.96
C VAL A 191 -5.46 -13.80 -16.69
N ALA A 192 -4.70 -12.76 -16.33
CA ALA A 192 -5.23 -11.41 -16.17
C ALA A 192 -5.13 -10.65 -17.49
N SER A 193 -6.17 -9.92 -17.82
CA SER A 193 -6.11 -9.01 -18.98
C SER A 193 -5.05 -7.95 -18.71
N LYS A 194 -4.16 -7.75 -19.68
CA LYS A 194 -3.21 -6.65 -19.62
C LYS A 194 -3.99 -5.35 -19.46
N PRO A 195 -3.69 -4.51 -18.45
CA PRO A 195 -4.36 -3.24 -18.36
C PRO A 195 -4.15 -2.54 -19.69
N THR A 196 -5.21 -2.50 -20.49
CA THR A 196 -5.22 -1.66 -21.67
C THR A 196 -4.92 -0.28 -21.10
N THR A 197 -3.75 0.28 -21.43
CA THR A 197 -3.53 1.71 -21.32
C THR A 197 -4.47 2.33 -22.34
N THR A 198 -5.75 2.29 -22.04
CA THR A 198 -6.68 3.25 -22.59
C THR A 198 -6.07 4.54 -22.09
N ALA A 199 -5.43 5.28 -23.01
CA ALA A 199 -5.05 6.65 -22.75
C ALA A 199 -6.24 7.24 -22.03
N PRO A 200 -6.07 7.81 -20.80
CA PRO A 200 -7.21 8.25 -20.01
C PRO A 200 -8.09 9.00 -20.98
N PRO A 201 -9.40 8.70 -21.07
CA PRO A 201 -10.28 9.32 -22.04
C PRO A 201 -9.93 10.78 -21.96
N PRO A 202 -9.62 11.50 -23.07
CA PRO A 202 -9.05 12.83 -23.01
C PRO A 202 -9.89 13.54 -21.97
N ALA A 203 -9.31 13.66 -20.77
CA ALA A 203 -10.01 14.05 -19.56
C ALA A 203 -10.68 15.31 -19.99
N SER A 204 -11.98 15.32 -20.04
CA SER A 204 -12.73 16.39 -20.63
C SER A 204 -12.14 17.66 -20.05
N ALA A 205 -11.18 18.22 -20.77
CA ALA A 205 -10.37 19.37 -20.40
C ALA A 205 -11.23 20.50 -19.77
N PRO A 206 -12.54 20.64 -20.15
CA PRO A 206 -13.40 21.61 -19.49
C PRO A 206 -13.68 21.29 -18.02
N LEU A 207 -13.79 20.03 -17.61
CA LEU A 207 -14.17 19.74 -16.20
C LEU A 207 -13.03 20.02 -15.23
N GLN A 208 -11.83 19.61 -15.56
CA GLN A 208 -10.64 19.88 -14.74
C GLN A 208 -10.32 21.38 -14.69
N LEU A 209 -10.48 22.06 -15.83
CA LEU A 209 -10.32 23.50 -15.92
C LEU A 209 -11.41 24.25 -15.13
N VAL A 210 -12.65 23.75 -15.16
CA VAL A 210 -13.76 24.29 -14.36
C VAL A 210 -13.50 24.13 -12.87
N PHE A 211 -13.00 22.98 -12.41
CA PHE A 211 -12.64 22.78 -10.99
C PHE A 211 -11.49 23.69 -10.55
N ILE A 212 -10.45 23.84 -11.39
CA ILE A 212 -9.33 24.74 -11.10
C ILE A 212 -9.80 26.20 -11.09
N LEU A 213 -10.62 26.62 -12.05
CA LEU A 213 -11.20 27.96 -12.09
C LEU A 213 -12.15 28.22 -10.92
N ALA A 214 -12.99 27.26 -10.56
CA ALA A 214 -13.89 27.36 -9.39
C ALA A 214 -13.08 27.47 -8.09
N TYR A 215 -12.01 26.70 -7.96
CA TYR A 215 -11.10 26.78 -6.81
C TYR A 215 -10.43 28.15 -6.73
N HIS A 216 -9.88 28.67 -7.83
CA HIS A 216 -9.27 30.00 -7.85
C HIS A 216 -10.30 31.10 -7.59
N LEU A 217 -11.50 31.00 -8.13
CA LEU A 217 -12.59 31.94 -7.80
C LEU A 217 -12.97 31.91 -6.32
N MET A 218 -13.08 30.71 -5.71
CA MET A 218 -13.38 30.60 -4.27
C MET A 218 -12.27 31.18 -3.39
N VAL A 219 -11.01 30.98 -3.76
CA VAL A 219 -9.88 31.44 -2.94
C VAL A 219 -9.61 32.93 -3.15
N PHE A 220 -9.69 33.43 -4.39
CA PHE A 220 -9.31 34.82 -4.71
C PHE A 220 -10.48 35.82 -4.63
N CYS A 221 -11.74 35.38 -4.78
CA CYS A 221 -12.90 36.26 -4.68
C CYS A 221 -12.99 37.04 -3.36
N PRO A 222 -12.80 36.42 -2.16
CA PRO A 222 -12.85 37.16 -0.91
C PRO A 222 -11.71 38.17 -0.78
N TYR A 223 -10.54 37.89 -1.33
CA TYR A 223 -9.43 38.87 -1.36
C TYR A 223 -9.72 40.04 -2.28
N PHE A 224 -10.31 39.80 -3.47
CA PHE A 224 -10.72 40.88 -4.39
C PHE A 224 -11.82 41.75 -3.79
N ILE A 225 -12.81 41.15 -3.14
CA ILE A 225 -13.87 41.91 -2.47
C ILE A 225 -13.30 42.74 -1.31
N SER A 226 -12.43 42.19 -0.50
CA SER A 226 -11.77 42.86 0.61
C SER A 226 -10.91 44.06 0.14
N THR A 227 -10.15 43.87 -0.96
CA THR A 227 -9.34 44.95 -1.55
C THR A 227 -10.20 46.04 -2.17
N LEU A 228 -11.31 45.68 -2.86
CA LEU A 228 -12.24 46.67 -3.40
C LEU A 228 -12.92 47.50 -2.28
N ILE A 229 -13.32 46.88 -1.19
CA ILE A 229 -13.89 47.58 0.00
C ILE A 229 -12.85 48.52 0.59
N MET A 230 -11.59 48.07 0.73
CA MET A 230 -10.51 48.90 1.25
C MET A 230 -10.25 50.13 0.39
N VAL A 231 -10.16 49.92 -0.94
CA VAL A 231 -9.94 51.00 -1.91
C VAL A 231 -11.13 51.97 -1.94
N SER A 232 -12.36 51.44 -1.88
CA SER A 232 -13.58 52.26 -1.78
C SER A 232 -13.60 53.09 -0.49
N SER A 233 -13.26 52.50 0.64
CA SER A 233 -13.18 53.19 1.91
C SER A 233 -12.06 54.25 1.97
N TYR A 234 -10.99 54.03 1.20
CA TYR A 234 -9.90 54.98 1.09
C TYR A 234 -10.28 56.20 0.19
N ARG A 235 -11.10 55.98 -0.85
CA ARG A 235 -11.60 57.05 -1.73
C ARG A 235 -12.68 57.92 -1.09
N HIS A 236 -13.39 57.40 -0.11
CA HIS A 236 -14.44 58.13 0.63
C HIS A 236 -13.97 58.78 1.93
N ARG A 237 -12.67 58.98 2.16
CA ARG A 237 -12.23 59.84 3.23
C ARG A 237 -12.56 61.28 2.84
N PRO A 238 -13.47 61.99 3.56
CA PRO A 238 -13.71 63.40 3.36
C PRO A 238 -12.45 64.17 3.75
N THR A 239 -11.94 64.97 2.85
CA THR A 239 -10.88 65.95 3.09
C THR A 239 -11.56 67.10 3.86
N GLY A 240 -11.76 66.89 5.15
CA GLY A 240 -12.27 67.95 6.01
C GLY A 240 -11.09 68.55 6.77
N ASN A 241 -10.59 69.65 6.22
CA ASN A 241 -9.85 70.62 7.00
C ASN A 241 -10.88 71.39 7.84
N ASP A 242 -11.11 70.94 9.03
CA ASP A 242 -11.63 71.80 10.13
C ASP A 242 -11.17 71.20 11.45
N LEU A 243 -10.12 71.80 11.97
CA LEU A 243 -9.65 71.63 13.32
C LEU A 243 -10.56 72.47 14.26
N PRO A 244 -11.27 71.85 15.19
CA PRO A 244 -11.76 72.62 16.35
C PRO A 244 -10.63 72.70 17.36
N VAL A 245 -10.28 73.91 17.73
CA VAL A 245 -9.38 74.27 18.84
C VAL A 245 -9.92 73.68 20.12
N PRO A 246 -9.12 72.89 20.88
CA PRO A 246 -9.55 72.50 22.26
C PRO A 246 -9.33 73.64 23.21
N MET A 247 -10.42 74.07 23.77
CA MET A 247 -10.45 75.00 24.91
C MET A 247 -9.78 74.38 26.17
N ALA A 248 -8.81 75.07 26.72
CA ALA A 248 -8.08 74.70 27.94
C ALA A 248 -9.03 74.69 29.16
N ILE A 249 -8.99 73.59 29.87
CA ILE A 249 -9.56 73.49 31.20
C ILE A 249 -8.41 73.22 32.19
N PRO A 250 -8.32 73.94 33.32
CA PRO A 250 -7.17 73.98 34.20
C PRO A 250 -7.11 72.80 35.17
N LEU A 251 -5.87 72.36 35.47
CA LEU A 251 -5.55 71.39 36.51
C LEU A 251 -5.94 71.85 37.89
N PRO A 252 -6.32 70.98 38.79
CA PRO A 252 -6.03 71.10 40.19
C PRO A 252 -4.90 70.18 40.63
N ASN A 253 -4.02 70.77 41.34
CA ASN A 253 -2.88 70.30 42.09
C ASN A 253 -3.26 69.30 43.18
N GLN A 254 -2.44 68.39 43.52
CA GLN A 254 -2.07 67.81 44.83
C GLN A 254 -1.86 66.27 44.68
N THR A 255 -0.91 65.72 45.17
CA THR A 255 0.09 65.65 46.20
C THR A 255 0.59 64.24 46.28
N ALA A 256 1.86 64.14 46.52
CA ALA A 256 2.68 62.99 46.75
C ALA A 256 2.23 62.05 47.86
N GLU A 257 2.82 60.93 47.89
CA GLU A 257 3.11 59.93 48.95
C GLU A 257 2.57 58.55 48.49
N GLY A 258 3.28 57.45 48.44
CA GLY A 258 4.53 57.07 49.04
C GLY A 258 4.50 55.52 49.10
N LEU A 259 5.68 54.96 49.21
CA LEU A 259 5.95 53.56 49.60
C LEU A 259 5.74 52.50 48.50
N ALA A 260 6.79 51.93 47.96
CA ALA A 260 7.89 51.10 48.49
C ALA A 260 7.48 49.67 48.75
N GLU A 261 8.37 48.82 48.16
CA GLU A 261 8.69 47.46 48.60
C GLU A 261 7.73 46.35 48.11
N GLU A 262 8.14 45.20 47.75
CA GLU A 262 9.38 44.41 47.93
C GLU A 262 9.25 43.17 47.03
N TYR A 263 10.19 42.84 46.23
CA TYR A 263 11.18 41.79 46.41
C TYR A 263 10.75 40.32 46.13
N ASP A 264 11.61 39.71 45.38
CA ASP A 264 12.03 38.31 45.36
C ASP A 264 11.08 37.28 44.70
N GLY A 265 11.54 36.43 43.93
CA GLY A 265 12.86 35.84 43.69
C GLY A 265 12.69 34.42 43.21
N ILE A 266 13.61 34.02 42.39
CA ILE A 266 14.22 32.67 42.46
C ILE A 266 13.34 31.50 41.96
N MET A 267 13.70 30.59 41.13
CA MET A 267 14.94 29.91 40.76
C MET A 267 14.71 29.05 39.54
N ALA A 268 15.76 28.92 38.77
CA ALA A 268 15.99 27.86 37.86
C ALA A 268 16.20 26.51 38.60
N VAL A 269 15.75 25.42 38.03
CA VAL A 269 16.29 24.09 38.29
C VAL A 269 16.43 23.35 36.99
N THR A 270 17.67 23.25 36.56
CA THR A 270 18.23 22.25 35.70
C THR A 270 18.24 20.90 36.42
N THR A 271 17.88 19.84 35.77
CA THR A 271 18.43 18.51 36.07
C THR A 271 18.51 17.68 34.81
N GLU A 272 19.75 17.47 34.39
CA GLU A 272 20.23 16.28 33.68
C GLU A 272 20.03 15.03 34.55
N HIS A 273 19.88 13.89 33.93
CA HIS A 273 20.59 12.62 34.10
C HIS A 273 19.93 11.54 33.23
N HIS A 274 20.69 11.00 32.30
CA HIS A 274 21.44 9.73 32.37
C HIS A 274 20.59 8.48 32.75
N PHE A 275 20.30 7.62 31.86
CA PHE A 275 20.91 6.32 31.51
C PHE A 275 20.24 5.77 30.24
#